data_a9b3ffcbf6113037d8b8c8bcc8c14261
#
_entry.id   a9b3ffcbf6113037d8b8c8bcc8c14261
#
_cell.length_a   1.000
_cell.length_b   1.000
_cell.length_c   1.000
_cell.angle_alpha   90.00
_cell.angle_beta   90.00
_cell.angle_gamma   90.00
#
_symmetry.space_group_name_H-M   'P 1'
#
loop_
_entity.id
_entity.type
_entity.pdbx_description
1 polymer ?
#
loop_
_entity_poly.entity_id
_entity_poly.type
_entity_poly.pdbx_seq_one_letter_code
_entity_poly.pdbx_strand_id
1 'polypeptide(L)'
;MSVNPLRRREPSLFLHGGVSILIGVLVLLMALAVACGNETGTDASSTLLINLPADEGAHSSGIEWWYFNGHLTDDAARDYSFHFVTFHIGSNYSEGDASQGGQMAQLSWADHANEVYQTGEKVSLRTPDPVPGSFDFDFGDWQMSGDGNEYALIFDTGTYSASIGAISVKPAAFHQKTGFVGLGPAGDTFYYTRPRLELLGTLTINGIDRPVAGTGGMDHQWGEFMSRQVGWDWMSLQMDDGSELMAVSVWDPEGHQTFTSYGTFIATDGTVRHLVDGDVILTPTGAWTSQSTRIVYPMGWELKVEPLSMELTLSPPQRYAEFPGSRYGPPGYWEGAVAITGTVDDSPVAGKGFVELVGYRSE
;
A
#
# COMPACT_ATOMS: atom_id res chain seq x y z
N MET A 1 -63.92 30.16 -4.42
CA MET A 1 -64.88 29.74 -5.46
C MET A 1 -64.35 28.41 -6.00
N SER A 2 -64.97 27.42 -5.52
CA SER A 2 -65.94 26.47 -6.09
C SER A 2 -65.19 25.31 -6.72
N VAL A 3 -65.10 24.23 -6.06
CA VAL A 3 -65.94 23.04 -5.81
C VAL A 3 -65.64 21.88 -6.77
N ASN A 4 -65.24 20.79 -6.18
CA ASN A 4 -65.26 19.32 -6.45
C ASN A 4 -66.54 18.88 -7.22
N PRO A 5 -66.78 17.60 -7.68
CA PRO A 5 -66.27 16.32 -7.20
C PRO A 5 -66.25 15.11 -8.18
N LEU A 6 -65.60 14.02 -7.72
CA LEU A 6 -65.96 12.60 -7.78
C LEU A 6 -66.67 11.96 -9.00
N ARG A 7 -66.16 10.78 -9.49
CA ARG A 7 -66.92 9.52 -9.55
C ARG A 7 -66.05 8.26 -9.60
N ARG A 8 -66.35 7.39 -8.66
CA ARG A 8 -66.01 5.96 -8.65
C ARG A 8 -66.85 5.19 -9.65
N ARG A 9 -66.36 4.02 -10.13
CA ARG A 9 -67.12 2.79 -10.36
C ARG A 9 -66.18 1.56 -10.44
N GLU A 10 -66.33 0.66 -9.53
CA GLU A 10 -66.19 -0.81 -9.63
C GLU A 10 -67.60 -1.40 -9.87
N PRO A 11 -67.78 -2.78 -9.92
CA PRO A 11 -67.04 -3.91 -10.49
C PRO A 11 -67.93 -4.82 -11.40
N SER A 12 -67.42 -5.91 -11.97
CA SER A 12 -68.23 -7.10 -12.19
C SER A 12 -67.42 -8.39 -12.37
N LEU A 13 -67.70 -9.33 -11.51
CA LEU A 13 -67.42 -10.78 -11.59
C LEU A 13 -68.12 -11.41 -12.82
N PHE A 14 -67.50 -12.46 -13.37
CA PHE A 14 -68.26 -13.70 -13.71
C PHE A 14 -67.35 -14.96 -13.67
N LEU A 15 -67.89 -15.96 -13.04
CA LEU A 15 -67.39 -17.31 -12.77
C LEU A 15 -67.62 -18.27 -13.96
N HIS A 16 -67.04 -19.47 -13.77
CA HIS A 16 -67.32 -20.82 -14.30
C HIS A 16 -66.25 -21.31 -15.28
N GLY A 17 -65.66 -22.47 -15.22
CA GLY A 17 -65.90 -23.69 -14.42
C GLY A 17 -65.25 -24.84 -15.17
N GLY A 18 -64.83 -25.89 -14.39
CA GLY A 18 -64.86 -27.27 -14.92
C GLY A 18 -63.51 -27.97 -15.13
N VAL A 19 -63.03 -28.66 -14.13
CA VAL A 19 -62.68 -30.10 -13.96
C VAL A 19 -62.22 -30.89 -15.21
N SER A 20 -61.04 -31.49 -15.15
CA SER A 20 -60.86 -32.94 -15.29
C SER A 20 -59.41 -33.40 -15.01
N ILE A 21 -59.33 -34.41 -14.18
CA ILE A 21 -58.20 -35.21 -13.78
C ILE A 21 -57.81 -36.17 -14.90
N LEU A 22 -56.52 -36.35 -15.16
CA LEU A 22 -55.99 -37.61 -15.68
C LEU A 22 -54.59 -37.89 -15.14
N ILE A 23 -54.51 -39.02 -14.45
CA ILE A 23 -53.36 -39.72 -13.91
C ILE A 23 -52.61 -40.35 -15.09
N GLY A 24 -51.29 -40.13 -15.13
CA GLY A 24 -50.41 -40.87 -16.03
C GLY A 24 -49.04 -41.12 -15.34
N VAL A 25 -48.91 -42.31 -14.79
CA VAL A 25 -47.62 -42.91 -14.34
C VAL A 25 -46.76 -43.23 -15.54
N LEU A 26 -45.54 -42.74 -15.59
CA LEU A 26 -44.51 -43.35 -16.46
C LEU A 26 -43.11 -43.19 -15.90
N VAL A 27 -42.67 -44.31 -15.35
CA VAL A 27 -41.35 -44.96 -15.51
C VAL A 27 -40.08 -44.12 -15.48
N LEU A 28 -39.36 -44.32 -14.42
CA LEU A 28 -37.95 -44.08 -14.10
C LEU A 28 -37.01 -44.64 -15.19
N LEU A 29 -36.21 -43.84 -15.80
CA LEU A 29 -34.96 -44.23 -16.47
C LEU A 29 -33.82 -43.40 -15.88
N MET A 30 -33.03 -44.06 -15.02
CA MET A 30 -31.74 -43.57 -14.57
C MET A 30 -30.77 -43.53 -15.76
N ALA A 31 -30.40 -42.35 -16.18
CA ALA A 31 -29.16 -42.11 -16.92
C ALA A 31 -28.14 -41.54 -15.95
N LEU A 32 -27.16 -42.34 -15.52
CA LEU A 32 -25.96 -41.85 -14.88
C LEU A 32 -25.17 -41.05 -15.91
N ALA A 33 -25.32 -39.73 -15.90
CA ALA A 33 -24.35 -38.83 -16.48
C ALA A 33 -23.29 -38.55 -15.39
N VAL A 34 -22.12 -39.15 -15.54
CA VAL A 34 -20.91 -38.72 -14.85
C VAL A 34 -20.58 -37.32 -15.39
N ALA A 35 -21.10 -36.31 -14.74
CA ALA A 35 -20.63 -34.94 -14.93
C ALA A 35 -19.31 -34.83 -14.16
N CYS A 36 -18.18 -34.80 -14.89
CA CYS A 36 -16.99 -34.16 -14.37
C CYS A 36 -17.34 -32.70 -14.09
N GLY A 37 -17.73 -32.43 -12.86
CA GLY A 37 -17.86 -31.08 -12.37
C GLY A 37 -16.46 -30.50 -12.27
N ASN A 38 -16.14 -29.57 -13.16
CA ASN A 38 -15.17 -28.54 -12.82
C ASN A 38 -15.70 -27.88 -11.55
N GLU A 39 -15.07 -28.18 -10.43
CA GLU A 39 -15.18 -27.34 -9.27
C GLU A 39 -14.52 -26.00 -9.61
N THR A 40 -15.28 -25.07 -10.17
CA THR A 40 -14.99 -23.66 -10.03
C THR A 40 -15.15 -23.39 -8.53
N GLY A 41 -14.03 -23.46 -7.80
CA GLY A 41 -13.99 -23.04 -6.43
C GLY A 41 -14.52 -21.60 -6.37
N THR A 42 -15.76 -21.46 -5.92
CA THR A 42 -16.23 -20.19 -5.41
C THR A 42 -15.35 -19.93 -4.20
N ASP A 43 -14.37 -19.07 -4.34
CA ASP A 43 -13.59 -18.52 -3.24
C ASP A 43 -14.61 -18.06 -2.19
N ALA A 44 -14.59 -18.72 -1.05
CA ALA A 44 -15.42 -18.31 0.07
C ALA A 44 -15.04 -16.85 0.34
N SER A 45 -15.98 -15.92 0.15
CA SER A 45 -15.78 -14.51 0.38
C SER A 45 -15.13 -14.33 1.76
N SER A 46 -13.82 -14.12 1.79
CA SER A 46 -13.11 -13.83 3.02
C SER A 46 -13.63 -12.50 3.54
N THR A 47 -14.14 -12.51 4.77
CA THR A 47 -14.61 -11.27 5.40
C THR A 47 -13.41 -10.34 5.61
N LEU A 48 -13.47 -9.13 5.11
CA LEU A 48 -12.49 -8.10 5.39
C LEU A 48 -12.44 -7.84 6.90
N LEU A 49 -11.24 -7.71 7.44
CA LEU A 49 -11.01 -7.40 8.85
C LEU A 49 -10.70 -5.92 9.08
N ILE A 50 -10.55 -5.16 8.00
CA ILE A 50 -10.35 -3.70 7.98
C ILE A 50 -11.65 -3.07 7.46
N ASN A 51 -12.13 -2.04 8.14
CA ASN A 51 -13.39 -1.35 7.86
C ASN A 51 -13.14 0.10 7.45
N LEU A 52 -12.89 0.35 6.17
CA LEU A 52 -12.75 1.72 5.65
C LEU A 52 -14.13 2.40 5.48
N PRO A 53 -14.24 3.73 5.73
CA PRO A 53 -13.13 4.63 6.08
C PRO A 53 -12.75 4.64 7.56
N ALA A 54 -13.47 3.96 8.47
CA ALA A 54 -13.25 4.10 9.90
C ALA A 54 -11.79 3.82 10.30
N ASP A 55 -11.17 2.80 9.71
CA ASP A 55 -9.80 2.38 9.99
C ASP A 55 -8.73 3.17 9.17
N GLU A 56 -9.08 4.34 8.62
CA GLU A 56 -8.09 5.36 8.20
C GLU A 56 -7.49 6.08 9.41
N GLY A 57 -8.23 6.18 10.50
CA GLY A 57 -7.83 6.84 11.74
C GLY A 57 -6.87 6.00 12.58
N ALA A 58 -6.37 6.60 13.66
CA ALA A 58 -5.43 5.97 14.56
C ALA A 58 -6.06 4.86 15.41
N HIS A 59 -5.30 3.80 15.67
CA HIS A 59 -5.68 2.65 16.46
C HIS A 59 -4.96 2.62 17.81
N SER A 60 -5.55 1.90 18.77
CA SER A 60 -4.90 1.60 20.04
C SER A 60 -4.02 0.35 19.88
N SER A 61 -2.93 0.48 19.11
CA SER A 61 -1.98 -0.58 18.79
C SER A 61 -0.59 -0.30 19.37
N GLY A 62 0.28 -1.33 19.43
CA GLY A 62 1.65 -1.18 19.85
C GLY A 62 2.47 -0.31 18.89
N ILE A 63 2.29 -0.53 17.61
CA ILE A 63 2.92 0.24 16.55
C ILE A 63 1.94 0.43 15.39
N GLU A 64 2.01 1.60 14.78
CA GLU A 64 1.18 1.96 13.63
C GLU A 64 1.93 2.97 12.76
N TRP A 65 1.74 2.92 11.43
CA TRP A 65 2.27 3.93 10.54
C TRP A 65 1.39 4.24 9.35
N TRP A 66 1.45 5.49 8.93
CA TRP A 66 0.94 6.03 7.68
C TRP A 66 2.14 6.41 6.83
N TYR A 67 2.35 5.68 5.77
CA TYR A 67 3.49 5.83 4.87
C TYR A 67 3.00 6.33 3.52
N PHE A 68 3.66 7.33 2.99
CA PHE A 68 3.45 7.84 1.63
C PHE A 68 4.75 7.82 0.86
N ASN A 69 4.68 7.40 -0.40
CA ASN A 69 5.73 7.58 -1.38
C ASN A 69 5.19 8.34 -2.59
N GLY A 70 6.08 9.00 -3.34
CA GLY A 70 5.67 9.72 -4.53
C GLY A 70 6.80 10.04 -5.48
N HIS A 71 6.43 10.06 -6.75
CA HIS A 71 7.22 10.58 -7.85
C HIS A 71 6.57 11.85 -8.35
N LEU A 72 7.32 12.94 -8.45
CA LEU A 72 6.86 14.25 -8.87
C LEU A 72 7.68 14.72 -10.07
N THR A 73 7.04 15.46 -10.96
CA THR A 73 7.71 16.15 -12.07
C THR A 73 7.26 17.60 -12.07
N ASP A 74 8.19 18.55 -12.23
CA ASP A 74 7.88 19.97 -12.33
C ASP A 74 7.64 20.42 -13.79
N ASP A 75 7.31 21.70 -13.97
CA ASP A 75 7.04 22.32 -15.27
C ASP A 75 8.26 22.38 -16.21
N ALA A 76 9.47 22.15 -15.67
CA ALA A 76 10.71 22.03 -16.44
C ALA A 76 11.11 20.56 -16.72
N ALA A 77 10.20 19.59 -16.49
CA ALA A 77 10.41 18.16 -16.63
C ALA A 77 11.57 17.62 -15.77
N ARG A 78 11.74 18.14 -14.57
CA ARG A 78 12.68 17.61 -13.59
C ARG A 78 11.94 16.67 -12.65
N ASP A 79 12.55 15.52 -12.42
CA ASP A 79 11.99 14.46 -11.62
C ASP A 79 12.51 14.52 -10.17
N TYR A 80 11.57 14.31 -9.25
CA TYR A 80 11.78 14.22 -7.81
C TYR A 80 11.08 12.97 -7.26
N SER A 81 11.52 12.50 -6.10
CA SER A 81 10.82 11.47 -5.36
C SER A 81 10.92 11.71 -3.87
N PHE A 82 9.98 11.17 -3.12
CA PHE A 82 9.97 11.26 -1.67
C PHE A 82 9.33 10.03 -1.05
N HIS A 83 9.72 9.72 0.19
CA HIS A 83 8.84 9.03 1.13
C HIS A 83 8.59 9.93 2.35
N PHE A 84 7.41 9.83 2.91
CA PHE A 84 7.02 10.52 4.14
C PHE A 84 6.18 9.57 4.99
N VAL A 85 6.69 9.21 6.15
CA VAL A 85 6.02 8.28 7.06
C VAL A 85 5.83 8.91 8.43
N THR A 86 4.67 8.67 9.04
CA THR A 86 4.41 8.99 10.45
C THR A 86 4.16 7.69 11.19
N PHE A 87 4.97 7.42 12.21
CA PHE A 87 4.80 6.33 13.14
C PHE A 87 4.07 6.81 14.38
N HIS A 88 3.12 6.00 14.84
CA HIS A 88 2.60 6.05 16.21
C HIS A 88 3.15 4.84 16.98
N ILE A 89 3.72 5.11 18.15
CA ILE A 89 4.27 4.10 19.05
C ILE A 89 3.45 4.15 20.32
N GLY A 90 2.71 3.07 20.60
CA GLY A 90 1.87 2.97 21.80
C GLY A 90 2.71 2.89 23.07
N SER A 91 2.15 3.33 24.19
CA SER A 91 2.81 3.29 25.51
C SER A 91 3.12 1.88 26.01
N ASN A 92 2.48 0.86 25.42
CA ASN A 92 2.71 -0.57 25.74
C ASN A 92 3.77 -1.21 24.86
N TYR A 93 4.30 -0.48 23.87
CA TYR A 93 5.31 -1.01 22.96
C TYR A 93 6.64 -1.18 23.71
N SER A 94 7.10 -2.42 23.80
CA SER A 94 8.23 -2.78 24.69
C SER A 94 9.60 -2.72 24.02
N GLU A 95 9.69 -2.27 22.76
CA GLU A 95 10.96 -2.10 22.06
C GLU A 95 11.57 -0.73 22.37
N GLY A 96 12.61 -0.72 23.19
CA GLY A 96 13.42 0.48 23.49
C GLY A 96 12.88 1.36 24.62
N ASP A 97 13.43 2.61 24.70
CA ASP A 97 13.12 3.59 25.75
C ASP A 97 11.74 4.30 25.58
N ALA A 98 10.89 3.83 24.66
CA ALA A 98 9.60 4.44 24.35
C ALA A 98 8.50 4.14 25.39
N SER A 99 8.86 4.16 26.68
CA SER A 99 7.93 3.88 27.79
C SER A 99 6.75 4.86 27.95
N GLN A 100 6.68 5.90 27.13
CA GLN A 100 5.62 6.91 27.20
C GLN A 100 4.75 6.99 25.93
N GLY A 101 5.07 6.22 24.88
CA GLY A 101 4.43 6.37 23.59
C GLY A 101 4.81 7.68 22.90
N GLY A 102 4.37 7.87 21.65
CA GLY A 102 4.64 9.09 20.90
C GLY A 102 4.45 8.92 19.40
N GLN A 103 4.81 9.96 18.68
CA GLN A 103 4.81 10.00 17.21
C GLN A 103 6.21 10.33 16.71
N MET A 104 6.57 9.75 15.57
CA MET A 104 7.80 10.03 14.86
C MET A 104 7.49 10.16 13.37
N ALA A 105 7.93 11.24 12.76
CA ALA A 105 7.86 11.41 11.32
C ALA A 105 9.25 11.28 10.71
N GLN A 106 9.36 10.54 9.62
CA GLN A 106 10.56 10.43 8.80
C GLN A 106 10.25 10.84 7.36
N LEU A 107 11.17 11.56 6.75
CA LEU A 107 11.07 12.05 5.39
C LEU A 107 12.37 11.79 4.66
N SER A 108 12.29 11.31 3.42
CA SER A 108 13.36 11.48 2.44
C SER A 108 12.87 12.28 1.24
N TRP A 109 13.79 13.02 0.67
CA TRP A 109 13.58 13.80 -0.54
C TRP A 109 14.73 13.58 -1.51
N ALA A 110 14.41 13.28 -2.76
CA ALA A 110 15.39 13.12 -3.83
C ALA A 110 15.13 14.10 -4.98
N ASP A 111 16.15 14.86 -5.36
CA ASP A 111 16.21 15.62 -6.61
C ASP A 111 17.14 14.87 -7.57
N HIS A 112 16.53 14.16 -8.52
CA HIS A 112 17.26 13.24 -9.40
C HIS A 112 18.19 13.96 -10.39
N ALA A 113 17.81 15.19 -10.81
CA ALA A 113 18.61 15.97 -11.74
C ALA A 113 19.89 16.53 -11.10
N ASN A 114 19.84 16.84 -9.81
CA ASN A 114 20.97 17.40 -9.07
C ASN A 114 21.69 16.37 -8.19
N GLU A 115 21.31 15.10 -8.26
CA GLU A 115 21.85 14.01 -7.45
C GLU A 115 21.79 14.31 -5.93
N VAL A 116 20.70 14.93 -5.46
CA VAL A 116 20.49 15.26 -4.06
C VAL A 116 19.60 14.19 -3.41
N TYR A 117 19.99 13.74 -2.22
CA TYR A 117 19.14 12.97 -1.33
C TYR A 117 19.24 13.56 0.08
N GLN A 118 18.10 13.95 0.63
CA GLN A 118 18.00 14.54 1.96
C GLN A 118 17.06 13.70 2.81
N THR A 119 17.39 13.56 4.08
CA THR A 119 16.56 12.89 5.07
C THR A 119 16.31 13.80 6.26
N GLY A 120 15.21 13.56 6.94
CA GLY A 120 14.89 14.26 8.18
C GLY A 120 14.01 13.41 9.08
N GLU A 121 14.05 13.74 10.38
CA GLU A 121 13.23 13.10 11.38
C GLU A 121 12.69 14.12 12.37
N LYS A 122 11.43 13.94 12.78
CA LYS A 122 10.79 14.72 13.83
C LYS A 122 10.09 13.81 14.82
N VAL A 123 10.11 14.17 16.08
CA VAL A 123 9.51 13.40 17.17
C VAL A 123 8.55 14.28 17.96
N SER A 124 7.40 13.75 18.31
CA SER A 124 6.39 14.38 19.15
C SER A 124 5.95 13.40 20.25
N LEU A 125 5.82 13.88 21.48
CA LEU A 125 5.22 13.12 22.58
C LEU A 125 3.69 13.15 22.59
N ARG A 126 3.08 13.77 21.59
CA ARG A 126 1.63 13.71 21.42
C ARG A 126 1.23 12.32 20.95
N THR A 127 0.10 11.84 21.44
CA THR A 127 -0.59 10.69 20.85
C THR A 127 -1.63 11.22 19.86
N PRO A 128 -1.87 10.54 18.73
CA PRO A 128 -2.92 10.94 17.82
C PRO A 128 -4.29 10.82 18.51
N ASP A 129 -5.18 11.75 18.24
CA ASP A 129 -6.58 11.59 18.61
C ASP A 129 -7.20 10.55 17.66
N PRO A 130 -7.81 9.46 18.18
CA PRO A 130 -8.44 8.48 17.33
C PRO A 130 -9.75 9.03 16.78
N VAL A 131 -9.69 9.66 15.61
CA VAL A 131 -10.86 10.13 14.87
C VAL A 131 -11.16 9.12 13.76
N PRO A 132 -12.27 8.36 13.83
CA PRO A 132 -12.59 7.40 12.80
C PRO A 132 -12.66 8.05 11.41
N GLY A 133 -11.95 7.46 10.45
CA GLY A 133 -11.95 7.88 9.06
C GLY A 133 -10.99 9.01 8.71
N SER A 134 -10.23 9.54 9.66
CA SER A 134 -9.28 10.61 9.39
C SER A 134 -8.07 10.58 10.34
N PHE A 135 -7.00 11.24 9.94
CA PHE A 135 -5.82 11.48 10.75
C PHE A 135 -5.26 12.88 10.48
N ASP A 136 -4.60 13.46 11.47
CA ASP A 136 -3.95 14.77 11.39
C ASP A 136 -2.71 14.78 12.28
N PHE A 137 -1.53 14.81 11.66
CA PHE A 137 -0.23 14.82 12.33
C PHE A 137 0.46 16.15 12.08
N ASP A 138 0.78 16.85 13.17
CA ASP A 138 1.44 18.14 13.16
C ASP A 138 2.78 18.08 13.91
N PHE A 139 3.86 18.26 13.16
CA PHE A 139 5.23 18.38 13.64
C PHE A 139 5.79 19.80 13.37
N GLY A 140 4.94 20.80 13.26
CA GLY A 140 5.27 22.18 12.95
C GLY A 140 5.31 22.46 11.44
N ASP A 141 6.50 22.52 10.86
CA ASP A 141 6.71 22.68 9.42
C ASP A 141 6.55 21.37 8.62
N TRP A 142 6.24 20.26 9.28
CA TRP A 142 5.83 19.01 8.67
C TRP A 142 4.43 18.64 9.12
N GLN A 143 3.55 18.36 8.18
CA GLN A 143 2.18 17.97 8.45
C GLN A 143 1.77 16.84 7.50
N MET A 144 0.98 15.91 8.01
CA MET A 144 0.39 14.83 7.25
C MET A 144 -1.04 14.64 7.71
N SER A 145 -2.00 14.77 6.82
CA SER A 145 -3.41 14.58 7.15
C SER A 145 -4.16 13.82 6.07
N GLY A 146 -5.24 13.16 6.45
CA GLY A 146 -6.09 12.41 5.55
C GLY A 146 -7.53 12.35 6.03
N ASP A 147 -8.47 12.36 5.06
CA ASP A 147 -9.91 12.19 5.26
C ASP A 147 -10.48 11.42 4.06
N GLY A 148 -10.83 10.17 4.29
CA GLY A 148 -11.36 9.29 3.27
C GLY A 148 -10.36 8.95 2.15
N ASN A 149 -10.46 9.63 1.00
CA ASN A 149 -9.59 9.39 -0.16
C ASN A 149 -8.65 10.57 -0.47
N GLU A 150 -8.69 11.61 0.36
CA GLU A 150 -7.94 12.85 0.14
C GLU A 150 -6.92 13.05 1.25
N TYR A 151 -5.70 13.42 0.85
CA TYR A 151 -4.57 13.58 1.76
C TYR A 151 -3.84 14.89 1.48
N ALA A 152 -3.23 15.44 2.52
CA ALA A 152 -2.35 16.59 2.41
C ALA A 152 -1.01 16.31 3.09
N LEU A 153 0.07 16.56 2.37
CA LEU A 153 1.44 16.37 2.82
C LEU A 153 2.18 17.71 2.73
N ILE A 154 2.70 18.18 3.85
CA ILE A 154 3.49 19.41 3.93
C ILE A 154 4.80 19.08 4.62
N PHE A 155 5.90 19.45 4.00
CA PHE A 155 7.23 19.27 4.60
C PHE A 155 8.23 20.32 4.13
N ASP A 156 9.24 20.55 4.96
CA ASP A 156 10.33 21.47 4.73
C ASP A 156 11.66 20.84 5.16
N THR A 157 12.62 20.75 4.24
CA THR A 157 13.98 20.28 4.48
C THR A 157 14.99 21.43 4.59
N GLY A 158 14.51 22.68 4.56
CA GLY A 158 15.31 23.89 4.52
C GLY A 158 15.65 24.37 3.10
N THR A 159 16.09 23.48 2.23
CA THR A 159 16.35 23.78 0.80
C THR A 159 15.11 23.52 -0.06
N TYR A 160 14.40 22.47 0.24
CA TYR A 160 13.18 22.05 -0.45
C TYR A 160 12.01 22.08 0.55
N SER A 161 10.94 22.73 0.18
CA SER A 161 9.66 22.59 0.89
C SER A 161 8.57 22.25 -0.10
N ALA A 162 7.60 21.44 0.34
CA ALA A 162 6.51 20.99 -0.51
C ALA A 162 5.17 21.07 0.21
N SER A 163 4.14 21.39 -0.56
CA SER A 163 2.74 21.26 -0.17
C SER A 163 2.03 20.48 -1.27
N ILE A 164 1.65 19.24 -0.96
CA ILE A 164 1.15 18.25 -1.92
C ILE A 164 -0.23 17.80 -1.47
N GLY A 165 -1.22 17.95 -2.33
CA GLY A 165 -2.50 17.24 -2.23
C GLY A 165 -2.38 15.90 -2.95
N ALA A 166 -2.96 14.86 -2.35
CA ALA A 166 -2.97 13.52 -2.90
C ALA A 166 -4.40 12.96 -2.90
N ILE A 167 -4.82 12.35 -3.99
CA ILE A 167 -6.17 11.78 -4.13
C ILE A 167 -6.03 10.33 -4.57
N SER A 168 -6.66 9.41 -3.81
CA SER A 168 -6.70 8.00 -4.20
C SER A 168 -7.64 7.78 -5.37
N VAL A 169 -7.11 7.31 -6.50
CA VAL A 169 -7.86 7.08 -7.74
C VAL A 169 -8.22 5.63 -7.97
N LYS A 170 -7.83 4.74 -7.04
CA LYS A 170 -8.22 3.34 -7.02
C LYS A 170 -8.76 2.93 -5.64
N PRO A 171 -9.58 1.87 -5.55
CA PRO A 171 -9.97 1.28 -4.28
C PRO A 171 -8.75 0.84 -3.47
N ALA A 172 -8.87 0.84 -2.14
CA ALA A 172 -7.86 0.26 -1.27
C ALA A 172 -7.68 -1.24 -1.56
N ALA A 173 -6.44 -1.72 -1.52
CA ALA A 173 -6.10 -3.11 -1.62
C ALA A 173 -5.73 -3.66 -0.24
N PHE A 174 -6.42 -4.71 0.20
CA PHE A 174 -6.21 -5.36 1.49
C PHE A 174 -5.25 -6.54 1.30
N HIS A 175 -4.14 -6.55 2.05
CA HIS A 175 -3.14 -7.60 1.88
C HIS A 175 -3.62 -8.94 2.44
N GLN A 176 -3.14 -10.04 1.88
CA GLN A 176 -3.55 -11.41 2.24
C GLN A 176 -5.08 -11.60 2.33
N LYS A 177 -5.84 -10.98 1.40
CA LYS A 177 -7.31 -11.07 1.23
C LYS A 177 -8.12 -10.34 2.31
N THR A 178 -7.70 -10.37 3.56
CA THR A 178 -8.47 -9.84 4.70
C THR A 178 -7.93 -8.54 5.26
N GLY A 179 -6.70 -8.17 4.89
CA GLY A 179 -5.93 -7.11 5.52
C GLY A 179 -5.17 -7.55 6.77
N PHE A 180 -5.31 -8.81 7.21
CA PHE A 180 -4.55 -9.35 8.34
C PHE A 180 -3.33 -10.13 7.84
N VAL A 181 -2.15 -9.77 8.33
CA VAL A 181 -0.86 -10.27 7.86
C VAL A 181 -0.02 -10.76 9.02
N GLY A 182 0.49 -11.99 8.91
CA GLY A 182 1.44 -12.56 9.85
C GLY A 182 2.88 -12.19 9.46
N LEU A 183 3.67 -11.70 10.43
CA LEU A 183 5.09 -11.37 10.29
C LEU A 183 5.99 -12.41 10.96
N GLY A 184 5.54 -13.67 11.02
CA GLY A 184 6.27 -14.76 11.66
C GLY A 184 6.48 -14.52 13.16
N PRO A 185 7.70 -14.67 13.69
CA PRO A 185 7.95 -14.49 15.12
C PRO A 185 7.78 -13.05 15.60
N ALA A 186 7.73 -12.06 14.72
CA ALA A 186 7.54 -10.66 15.11
C ALA A 186 6.10 -10.33 15.52
N GLY A 187 5.11 -11.16 15.15
CA GLY A 187 3.70 -10.95 15.48
C GLY A 187 2.83 -10.74 14.26
N ASP A 188 1.68 -10.11 14.45
CA ASP A 188 0.66 -9.93 13.42
C ASP A 188 0.29 -8.46 13.26
N THR A 189 -0.21 -8.12 12.08
CA THR A 189 -0.56 -6.74 11.73
C THR A 189 -1.77 -6.68 10.82
N PHE A 190 -2.48 -5.55 10.85
CA PHE A 190 -3.44 -5.15 9.82
C PHE A 190 -2.71 -4.27 8.81
N TYR A 191 -3.01 -4.46 7.51
CA TYR A 191 -2.28 -3.76 6.46
C TYR A 191 -3.13 -3.62 5.19
N TYR A 192 -3.28 -2.38 4.73
CA TYR A 192 -3.86 -2.07 3.43
C TYR A 192 -3.05 -0.98 2.72
N THR A 193 -3.21 -0.92 1.41
CA THR A 193 -2.54 0.03 0.52
C THR A 193 -3.58 0.83 -0.27
N ARG A 194 -3.34 2.14 -0.45
CA ARG A 194 -3.90 2.96 -1.53
C ARG A 194 -2.92 2.91 -2.70
N PRO A 195 -3.14 2.03 -3.70
CA PRO A 195 -2.08 1.64 -4.63
C PRO A 195 -1.70 2.73 -5.63
N ARG A 196 -2.61 3.69 -5.86
CA ARG A 196 -2.37 4.81 -6.75
C ARG A 196 -3.00 6.09 -6.24
N LEU A 197 -2.15 7.06 -5.98
CA LEU A 197 -2.52 8.44 -5.67
C LEU A 197 -2.16 9.33 -6.86
N GLU A 198 -3.04 10.25 -7.22
CA GLU A 198 -2.69 11.43 -8.02
C GLU A 198 -2.16 12.51 -7.09
N LEU A 199 -0.98 13.04 -7.41
CA LEU A 199 -0.28 14.04 -6.61
C LEU A 199 -0.25 15.36 -7.37
N LEU A 200 -0.69 16.44 -6.71
CA LEU A 200 -0.64 17.81 -7.23
C LEU A 200 -0.17 18.74 -6.13
N GLY A 201 0.70 19.69 -6.45
CA GLY A 201 1.16 20.60 -5.42
C GLY A 201 2.15 21.65 -5.90
N THR A 202 2.79 22.24 -4.91
CA THR A 202 3.85 23.22 -5.10
C THR A 202 5.12 22.73 -4.41
N LEU A 203 6.21 22.72 -5.13
CA LEU A 203 7.57 22.53 -4.63
C LEU A 203 8.28 23.88 -4.62
N THR A 204 8.78 24.28 -3.46
CA THR A 204 9.60 25.50 -3.33
C THR A 204 11.07 25.10 -3.21
N ILE A 205 11.92 25.59 -4.11
CA ILE A 205 13.37 25.36 -4.10
C ILE A 205 14.08 26.69 -3.95
N ASN A 206 14.82 26.88 -2.87
CA ASN A 206 15.51 28.14 -2.56
C ASN A 206 14.56 29.36 -2.64
N GLY A 207 13.32 29.22 -2.16
CA GLY A 207 12.32 30.29 -2.16
C GLY A 207 11.63 30.52 -3.52
N ILE A 208 11.82 29.66 -4.50
CA ILE A 208 11.15 29.74 -5.81
C ILE A 208 10.13 28.61 -5.93
N ASP A 209 8.87 28.98 -6.06
CA ASP A 209 7.77 28.06 -6.22
C ASP A 209 7.70 27.46 -7.63
N ARG A 210 7.41 26.16 -7.70
CA ARG A 210 7.23 25.36 -8.91
C ARG A 210 6.01 24.48 -8.77
N PRO A 211 5.07 24.50 -9.71
CA PRO A 211 4.02 23.51 -9.73
C PRO A 211 4.60 22.14 -9.99
N VAL A 212 4.11 21.14 -9.27
CA VAL A 212 4.49 19.73 -9.44
C VAL A 212 3.27 18.87 -9.56
N ALA A 213 3.39 17.81 -10.35
CA ALA A 213 2.39 16.75 -10.48
C ALA A 213 3.07 15.39 -10.52
N GLY A 214 2.33 14.35 -10.16
CA GLY A 214 2.88 13.00 -10.20
C GLY A 214 1.96 11.93 -9.68
N THR A 215 2.54 10.79 -9.33
CA THR A 215 1.83 9.65 -8.74
C THR A 215 2.57 9.13 -7.53
N GLY A 216 1.83 8.43 -6.66
CA GLY A 216 2.40 7.82 -5.47
C GLY A 216 1.49 6.73 -4.91
N GLY A 217 1.87 6.23 -3.75
CA GLY A 217 1.10 5.27 -2.98
C GLY A 217 1.02 5.66 -1.52
N MET A 218 0.08 5.04 -0.79
CA MET A 218 -0.03 5.16 0.65
C MET A 218 -0.25 3.79 1.26
N ASP A 219 0.51 3.48 2.30
CA ASP A 219 0.38 2.27 3.11
C ASP A 219 -0.02 2.64 4.54
N HIS A 220 -1.01 1.92 5.07
CA HIS A 220 -1.39 2.03 6.48
C HIS A 220 -1.33 0.64 7.12
N GLN A 221 -0.55 0.56 8.17
CA GLN A 221 -0.30 -0.70 8.86
C GLN A 221 -0.25 -0.50 10.36
N TRP A 222 -0.91 -1.38 11.11
CA TRP A 222 -0.95 -1.32 12.58
C TRP A 222 -1.06 -2.70 13.20
N GLY A 223 -0.57 -2.85 14.43
CA GLY A 223 -0.67 -4.12 15.16
C GLY A 223 0.23 -4.23 16.37
N GLU A 224 0.29 -5.43 16.90
CA GLU A 224 1.13 -5.82 18.01
C GLU A 224 2.30 -6.66 17.48
N PHE A 225 3.31 -5.99 16.94
CA PHE A 225 4.47 -6.68 16.40
C PHE A 225 5.78 -5.94 16.71
N MET A 226 6.87 -6.68 16.71
CA MET A 226 8.22 -6.18 17.05
C MET A 226 9.06 -5.99 15.78
N SER A 227 9.04 -4.80 15.20
CA SER A 227 9.71 -4.49 13.94
C SER A 227 11.22 -4.74 13.95
N ARG A 228 11.89 -4.62 15.11
CA ARG A 228 13.33 -4.86 15.25
C ARG A 228 13.74 -6.34 15.19
N GLN A 229 12.78 -7.25 15.26
CA GLN A 229 13.04 -8.69 15.17
C GLN A 229 13.05 -9.21 13.74
N VAL A 230 12.71 -8.40 12.79
CA VAL A 230 12.64 -8.75 11.36
C VAL A 230 13.40 -7.75 10.49
N GLY A 231 13.89 -8.23 9.36
CA GLY A 231 14.24 -7.42 8.22
C GLY A 231 13.18 -7.62 7.14
N TRP A 232 13.13 -6.72 6.18
CA TRP A 232 12.29 -6.87 5.01
C TRP A 232 12.87 -6.21 3.77
N ASP A 233 12.55 -6.80 2.65
CA ASP A 233 12.65 -6.19 1.33
C ASP A 233 11.23 -5.93 0.84
N TRP A 234 10.82 -4.68 0.81
CA TRP A 234 9.50 -4.25 0.39
C TRP A 234 9.58 -3.46 -0.90
N MET A 235 8.53 -3.55 -1.70
CA MET A 235 8.41 -2.78 -2.92
C MET A 235 6.96 -2.39 -3.22
N SER A 236 6.80 -1.18 -3.75
CA SER A 236 5.57 -0.67 -4.33
C SER A 236 5.85 -0.20 -5.74
N LEU A 237 5.26 -0.88 -6.71
CA LEU A 237 5.53 -0.71 -8.13
C LEU A 237 4.27 -0.24 -8.84
N GLN A 238 4.36 0.83 -9.63
CA GLN A 238 3.26 1.38 -10.43
C GLN A 238 3.66 1.31 -11.91
N MET A 239 2.98 0.47 -12.67
CA MET A 239 3.20 0.35 -14.11
C MET A 239 2.44 1.44 -14.88
N ASP A 240 2.96 1.78 -16.06
CA ASP A 240 2.40 2.81 -16.94
C ASP A 240 1.06 2.39 -17.57
N ASP A 241 0.75 1.08 -17.59
CA ASP A 241 -0.54 0.55 -18.01
C ASP A 241 -1.65 0.75 -16.96
N GLY A 242 -1.27 1.27 -15.80
CA GLY A 242 -2.19 1.53 -14.68
C GLY A 242 -2.37 0.33 -13.76
N SER A 243 -1.57 -0.73 -13.85
CA SER A 243 -1.51 -1.80 -12.86
C SER A 243 -0.47 -1.50 -11.77
N GLU A 244 -0.61 -2.14 -10.60
CA GLU A 244 0.34 -2.01 -9.48
C GLU A 244 0.68 -3.36 -8.88
N LEU A 245 1.86 -3.42 -8.27
CA LEU A 245 2.31 -4.55 -7.48
C LEU A 245 2.95 -4.07 -6.18
N MET A 246 2.41 -4.47 -5.03
CA MET A 246 3.13 -4.49 -3.77
C MET A 246 3.67 -5.90 -3.53
N ALA A 247 4.92 -6.01 -3.13
CA ALA A 247 5.50 -7.28 -2.70
C ALA A 247 6.46 -7.06 -1.54
N VAL A 248 6.54 -8.06 -0.66
CA VAL A 248 7.44 -8.04 0.50
C VAL A 248 7.95 -9.43 0.81
N SER A 249 9.22 -9.49 1.20
CA SER A 249 9.85 -10.62 1.86
C SER A 249 10.29 -10.22 3.25
N VAL A 250 9.79 -10.89 4.29
CA VAL A 250 10.14 -10.67 5.70
C VAL A 250 11.08 -11.78 6.14
N TRP A 251 12.21 -11.42 6.74
CA TRP A 251 13.29 -12.34 7.02
C TRP A 251 13.98 -12.08 8.39
N ASP A 252 14.71 -13.07 8.84
CA ASP A 252 15.54 -13.01 10.05
C ASP A 252 16.81 -12.18 9.84
N PRO A 253 17.01 -11.04 10.56
CA PRO A 253 18.19 -10.19 10.40
C PRO A 253 19.53 -10.86 10.75
N GLU A 254 19.51 -12.00 11.43
CA GLU A 254 20.74 -12.73 11.80
C GLU A 254 21.08 -13.81 10.78
N GLY A 255 20.12 -14.60 10.37
CA GLY A 255 20.32 -15.74 9.49
C GLY A 255 19.87 -15.55 8.05
N HIS A 256 19.22 -14.44 7.70
CA HIS A 256 18.57 -14.18 6.40
C HIS A 256 17.58 -15.27 5.96
N GLN A 257 17.00 -15.97 6.95
CA GLN A 257 15.95 -16.93 6.67
C GLN A 257 14.63 -16.18 6.46
N THR A 258 13.98 -16.38 5.33
CA THR A 258 12.65 -15.83 5.06
C THR A 258 11.63 -16.48 5.99
N PHE A 259 10.86 -15.65 6.70
CA PHE A 259 9.73 -16.08 7.51
C PHE A 259 8.45 -16.14 6.69
N THR A 260 8.22 -15.14 5.86
CA THR A 260 7.06 -15.04 4.97
C THR A 260 7.40 -14.16 3.78
N SER A 261 6.80 -14.47 2.63
CA SER A 261 6.78 -13.58 1.48
C SER A 261 5.37 -13.56 0.89
N TYR A 262 4.94 -12.41 0.39
CA TYR A 262 3.66 -12.27 -0.27
C TYR A 262 3.65 -11.04 -1.16
N GLY A 263 2.64 -10.97 -2.02
CA GLY A 263 2.38 -9.80 -2.83
C GLY A 263 0.89 -9.57 -3.05
N THR A 264 0.60 -8.38 -3.55
CA THR A 264 -0.75 -7.97 -3.97
C THR A 264 -0.62 -7.26 -5.29
N PHE A 265 -1.12 -7.88 -6.34
CA PHE A 265 -1.22 -7.28 -7.66
C PHE A 265 -2.59 -6.65 -7.83
N ILE A 266 -2.64 -5.43 -8.32
CA ILE A 266 -3.85 -4.68 -8.60
C ILE A 266 -3.88 -4.39 -10.09
N ALA A 267 -4.82 -5.00 -10.80
CA ALA A 267 -4.99 -4.78 -12.22
C ALA A 267 -5.49 -3.35 -12.53
N THR A 268 -5.41 -2.94 -13.78
CA THR A 268 -5.85 -1.62 -14.25
C THR A 268 -7.32 -1.32 -13.89
N ASP A 269 -8.17 -2.35 -13.87
CA ASP A 269 -9.59 -2.25 -13.49
C ASP A 269 -9.86 -2.29 -11.98
N GLY A 270 -8.79 -2.39 -11.17
CA GLY A 270 -8.87 -2.49 -9.70
C GLY A 270 -9.06 -3.91 -9.18
N THR A 271 -9.10 -4.93 -10.03
CA THR A 271 -9.15 -6.34 -9.61
C THR A 271 -7.88 -6.71 -8.86
N VAL A 272 -8.04 -7.29 -7.66
CA VAL A 272 -6.93 -7.66 -6.79
C VAL A 272 -6.61 -9.15 -6.92
N ARG A 273 -5.34 -9.47 -7.11
CA ARG A 273 -4.81 -10.83 -7.05
C ARG A 273 -3.75 -10.93 -5.95
N HIS A 274 -3.99 -11.83 -5.00
CA HIS A 274 -3.03 -12.10 -3.94
C HIS A 274 -2.01 -13.13 -4.38
N LEU A 275 -0.75 -12.83 -4.09
CA LEU A 275 0.40 -13.67 -4.38
C LEU A 275 0.90 -14.26 -3.06
N VAL A 276 1.24 -15.53 -3.08
CA VAL A 276 1.69 -16.26 -1.90
C VAL A 276 3.20 -16.50 -1.95
N ASP A 277 3.73 -17.12 -0.91
CA ASP A 277 5.15 -17.47 -0.82
C ASP A 277 5.60 -18.26 -2.05
N GLY A 278 6.71 -17.82 -2.66
CA GLY A 278 7.26 -18.39 -3.89
C GLY A 278 6.68 -17.84 -5.20
N ASP A 279 5.57 -17.12 -5.20
CA ASP A 279 5.00 -16.50 -6.40
C ASP A 279 5.83 -15.31 -6.90
N VAL A 280 6.51 -14.62 -5.98
CA VAL A 280 7.37 -13.46 -6.27
C VAL A 280 8.82 -13.82 -5.97
N ILE A 281 9.65 -13.73 -6.98
CA ILE A 281 11.10 -13.99 -6.87
C ILE A 281 11.84 -12.70 -7.17
N LEU A 282 12.56 -12.19 -6.17
CA LEU A 282 13.40 -11.01 -6.28
C LEU A 282 14.86 -11.42 -6.27
N THR A 283 15.59 -11.10 -7.34
CA THR A 283 17.02 -11.43 -7.48
C THR A 283 17.84 -10.15 -7.62
N PRO A 284 18.71 -9.82 -6.65
CA PRO A 284 19.59 -8.66 -6.78
C PRO A 284 20.57 -8.82 -7.94
N THR A 285 20.80 -7.73 -8.70
CA THR A 285 21.76 -7.71 -9.81
C THR A 285 23.08 -7.04 -9.46
N GLY A 286 23.17 -6.41 -8.28
CA GLY A 286 24.36 -5.73 -7.80
C GLY A 286 24.29 -5.43 -6.31
N ALA A 287 25.21 -4.62 -5.85
CA ALA A 287 25.25 -4.16 -4.46
C ALA A 287 25.79 -2.72 -4.38
N TRP A 288 25.47 -2.04 -3.28
CA TRP A 288 26.02 -0.74 -2.92
C TRP A 288 26.39 -0.75 -1.43
N THR A 289 27.59 -0.26 -1.12
CA THR A 289 28.03 -0.12 0.27
C THR A 289 27.88 1.34 0.71
N SER A 290 27.10 1.56 1.76
CA SER A 290 26.95 2.88 2.36
C SER A 290 28.29 3.42 2.84
N GLN A 291 28.55 4.69 2.57
CA GLN A 291 29.76 5.35 3.08
C GLN A 291 29.61 5.72 4.57
N SER A 292 28.40 5.98 5.02
CA SER A 292 28.09 6.41 6.39
C SER A 292 28.00 5.24 7.36
N THR A 293 27.22 4.22 7.04
CA THR A 293 26.92 3.09 7.94
C THR A 293 27.76 1.86 7.68
N ARG A 294 28.39 1.76 6.49
CA ARG A 294 29.13 0.58 6.00
C ARG A 294 28.23 -0.63 5.71
N ILE A 295 26.91 -0.44 5.77
CA ILE A 295 25.95 -1.48 5.38
C ILE A 295 26.07 -1.74 3.88
N VAL A 296 25.99 -3.01 3.50
CA VAL A 296 25.93 -3.46 2.11
C VAL A 296 24.49 -3.76 1.75
N TYR A 297 23.91 -2.99 0.85
CA TYR A 297 22.55 -3.19 0.34
C TYR A 297 22.59 -3.85 -1.02
N PRO A 298 21.67 -4.81 -1.32
CA PRO A 298 21.42 -5.22 -2.70
C PRO A 298 20.96 -4.03 -3.54
N MET A 299 21.34 -4.01 -4.84
CA MET A 299 21.10 -2.83 -5.64
C MET A 299 20.84 -3.20 -7.09
N GLY A 300 19.64 -2.82 -7.56
CA GLY A 300 19.08 -3.29 -8.81
C GLY A 300 18.56 -4.74 -8.68
N TRP A 301 17.44 -5.03 -9.32
CA TRP A 301 16.78 -6.33 -9.15
C TRP A 301 16.15 -6.80 -10.44
N GLU A 302 16.15 -8.14 -10.63
CA GLU A 302 15.23 -8.85 -11.48
C GLU A 302 14.10 -9.41 -10.63
N LEU A 303 12.86 -9.08 -10.99
CA LEU A 303 11.67 -9.56 -10.33
C LEU A 303 10.87 -10.41 -11.27
N LYS A 304 10.50 -11.62 -10.81
CA LYS A 304 9.62 -12.55 -11.52
C LYS A 304 8.38 -12.82 -10.70
N VAL A 305 7.22 -12.80 -11.36
CA VAL A 305 5.94 -13.17 -10.77
C VAL A 305 5.30 -14.22 -11.67
N GLU A 306 5.61 -15.49 -11.39
CA GLU A 306 5.21 -16.64 -12.21
C GLU A 306 3.70 -16.67 -12.52
N PRO A 307 2.80 -16.47 -11.53
CA PRO A 307 1.37 -16.50 -11.82
C PRO A 307 0.86 -15.38 -12.74
N LEU A 308 1.68 -14.36 -13.01
CA LEU A 308 1.34 -13.22 -13.87
C LEU A 308 2.14 -13.22 -15.17
N SER A 309 2.98 -14.23 -15.42
CA SER A 309 3.96 -14.22 -16.53
C SER A 309 4.70 -12.86 -16.58
N MET A 310 5.06 -12.32 -15.41
CA MET A 310 5.67 -11.00 -15.27
C MET A 310 7.16 -11.13 -15.00
N GLU A 311 7.97 -10.44 -15.79
CA GLU A 311 9.41 -10.31 -15.60
C GLU A 311 9.80 -8.83 -15.67
N LEU A 312 10.29 -8.29 -14.54
CA LEU A 312 10.64 -6.88 -14.42
C LEU A 312 12.10 -6.71 -14.02
N THR A 313 12.72 -5.65 -14.55
CA THR A 313 14.00 -5.12 -14.08
C THR A 313 13.74 -3.83 -13.32
N LEU A 314 14.21 -3.77 -12.07
CA LEU A 314 14.10 -2.60 -11.20
C LEU A 314 15.48 -1.93 -11.11
N SER A 315 15.56 -0.68 -11.53
CA SER A 315 16.82 0.08 -11.58
C SER A 315 16.70 1.38 -10.77
N PRO A 316 17.43 1.52 -9.65
CA PRO A 316 17.41 2.75 -8.88
C PRO A 316 18.20 3.86 -9.62
N PRO A 317 17.59 5.03 -9.85
CA PRO A 317 18.31 6.18 -10.43
C PRO A 317 19.40 6.72 -9.49
N GLN A 318 19.20 6.55 -8.17
CA GLN A 318 20.13 6.92 -7.12
C GLN A 318 20.40 5.75 -6.19
N ARG A 319 21.70 5.39 -6.03
CA ARG A 319 22.08 4.27 -5.14
C ARG A 319 22.24 4.67 -3.69
N TYR A 320 22.47 5.95 -3.41
CA TYR A 320 22.74 6.48 -2.06
C TYR A 320 21.45 6.95 -1.36
N ALA A 321 20.34 6.25 -1.55
CA ALA A 321 19.06 6.52 -0.93
C ALA A 321 18.95 5.85 0.45
N GLU A 322 19.95 6.04 1.31
CA GLU A 322 19.96 5.52 2.66
C GLU A 322 19.39 6.54 3.66
N PHE A 323 18.44 6.12 4.46
CA PHE A 323 18.06 6.81 5.69
C PHE A 323 19.04 6.37 6.78
N PRO A 324 19.83 7.26 7.38
CA PRO A 324 21.00 6.87 8.16
C PRO A 324 20.68 6.28 9.53
N GLY A 325 19.41 6.03 9.81
CA GLY A 325 18.94 5.50 11.09
C GLY A 325 18.51 6.58 12.06
N SER A 326 17.78 6.17 13.05
CA SER A 326 17.19 7.02 14.08
C SER A 326 17.61 6.56 15.46
N ARG A 327 17.69 7.50 16.40
CA ARG A 327 17.81 7.18 17.82
C ARG A 327 16.59 6.40 18.32
N TYR A 328 15.44 6.60 17.71
CA TYR A 328 14.14 6.05 18.15
C TYR A 328 13.55 5.01 17.21
N GLY A 329 14.13 4.81 16.02
CA GLY A 329 13.69 3.91 14.96
C GLY A 329 14.72 2.81 14.63
N PRO A 330 14.57 2.17 13.48
CA PRO A 330 15.51 1.18 12.97
C PRO A 330 16.92 1.77 12.79
N PRO A 331 17.99 0.94 12.83
CA PRO A 331 19.40 1.39 12.71
C PRO A 331 19.65 1.91 11.35
N GLY A 332 19.11 2.14 10.43
CA GLY A 332 19.35 2.56 9.06
C GLY A 332 18.66 1.61 8.09
N TYR A 333 18.15 2.16 7.04
CA TYR A 333 17.51 1.41 5.96
C TYR A 333 17.75 2.13 4.63
N TRP A 334 17.70 1.38 3.56
CA TRP A 334 17.73 1.97 2.23
C TRP A 334 16.30 2.11 1.72
N GLU A 335 15.96 3.29 1.22
CA GLU A 335 14.67 3.50 0.60
C GLU A 335 14.77 4.49 -0.55
N GLY A 336 14.46 4.01 -1.75
CA GLY A 336 14.64 4.80 -2.95
C GLY A 336 13.69 4.44 -4.08
N ALA A 337 13.56 5.44 -4.95
CA ALA A 337 12.85 5.29 -6.21
C ALA A 337 13.53 4.27 -7.13
N VAL A 338 12.74 3.53 -7.90
CA VAL A 338 13.20 2.65 -8.96
C VAL A 338 12.45 2.92 -10.27
N ALA A 339 13.17 2.83 -11.38
CA ALA A 339 12.57 2.71 -12.70
C ALA A 339 12.29 1.24 -13.00
N ILE A 340 11.17 0.98 -13.66
CA ILE A 340 10.70 -0.36 -14.01
C ILE A 340 10.74 -0.51 -15.52
N THR A 341 11.28 -1.63 -16.00
CA THR A 341 11.15 -2.08 -17.39
C THR A 341 10.98 -3.59 -17.40
N GLY A 342 10.25 -4.14 -18.35
CA GLY A 342 10.07 -5.57 -18.44
C GLY A 342 8.91 -5.99 -19.31
N THR A 343 8.31 -7.14 -18.99
CA THR A 343 7.16 -7.69 -19.71
C THR A 343 6.12 -8.28 -18.76
N VAL A 344 4.86 -8.24 -19.18
CA VAL A 344 3.73 -8.97 -18.61
C VAL A 344 3.03 -9.70 -19.75
N ASP A 345 2.87 -11.02 -19.67
CA ASP A 345 2.37 -11.85 -20.77
C ASP A 345 3.04 -11.51 -22.12
N ASP A 346 4.39 -11.44 -22.14
CA ASP A 346 5.23 -11.06 -23.28
C ASP A 346 5.00 -9.64 -23.82
N SER A 347 4.12 -8.85 -23.22
CA SER A 347 3.87 -7.45 -23.59
C SER A 347 4.81 -6.52 -22.83
N PRO A 348 5.51 -5.58 -23.51
CA PRO A 348 6.39 -4.64 -22.83
C PRO A 348 5.65 -3.79 -21.81
N VAL A 349 6.27 -3.60 -20.66
CA VAL A 349 5.77 -2.73 -19.57
C VAL A 349 6.91 -1.87 -19.04
N ALA A 350 6.58 -0.65 -18.63
CA ALA A 350 7.46 0.28 -17.92
C ALA A 350 6.72 0.89 -16.74
N GLY A 351 7.44 1.58 -15.88
CA GLY A 351 6.83 2.24 -14.72
C GLY A 351 7.85 2.82 -13.75
N LYS A 352 7.36 3.20 -12.58
CA LYS A 352 8.15 3.73 -11.47
C LYS A 352 7.69 3.05 -10.17
N GLY A 353 8.57 3.02 -9.18
CA GLY A 353 8.22 2.46 -7.87
C GLY A 353 9.20 2.86 -6.79
N PHE A 354 9.00 2.27 -5.63
CA PHE A 354 9.89 2.36 -4.49
C PHE A 354 10.30 0.96 -4.04
N VAL A 355 11.51 0.86 -3.52
CA VAL A 355 12.03 -0.31 -2.81
C VAL A 355 12.54 0.14 -1.47
N GLU A 356 12.20 -0.57 -0.41
CA GLU A 356 12.68 -0.37 0.96
C GLU A 356 13.39 -1.64 1.45
N LEU A 357 14.56 -1.47 2.06
CA LEU A 357 15.44 -2.53 2.55
C LEU A 357 15.78 -2.28 4.00
N VAL A 358 15.19 -3.04 4.91
CA VAL A 358 15.34 -2.90 6.37
C VAL A 358 15.99 -4.15 6.97
N GLY A 359 16.79 -3.96 8.03
CA GLY A 359 17.40 -5.05 8.77
C GLY A 359 18.79 -5.45 8.30
N TYR A 360 19.30 -4.86 7.23
CA TYR A 360 20.66 -5.04 6.77
C TYR A 360 21.65 -4.48 7.80
N ARG A 361 22.80 -5.11 7.94
CA ARG A 361 23.81 -4.75 8.94
C ARG A 361 25.20 -4.60 8.29
N SER A 362 26.04 -3.79 8.89
CA SER A 362 27.48 -3.77 8.55
C SER A 362 28.15 -5.06 9.02
N GLU A 363 29.03 -5.63 8.19
CA GLU A 363 29.89 -6.74 8.56
C GLU A 363 30.88 -6.37 9.67
#